data_d7bb530a76a6eef98263598e4f1e7314
#
_entry.id   d7bb530a76a6eef98263598e4f1e7314
#
_cell.length_a   1.000
_cell.length_b   1.000
_cell.length_c   1.000
_cell.angle_alpha   90.00
_cell.angle_beta   90.00
_cell.angle_gamma   90.00
#
_symmetry.space_group_name_H-M   'P 1'
#
loop_
_entity.id
_entity.type
_entity.pdbx_description
1 polymer ?
#
loop_
_entity_poly.entity_id
_entity_poly.type
_entity_poly.pdbx_seq_one_letter_code
_entity_poly.pdbx_strand_id
1 'polypeptide(L)'
;HGDPWKYEGRKPYEKLKGSSPSPDNGTTHLSIIDGDGNAVAITNTIMSGFGSGIIPKRTGIVMNNGMMWYDPIPGRVNSISPGKYPLNNMTPALVFNKDGIEMSLGATGGRRITNCVTSLLVNLIDFNMSPQEAIDAPRIDCSSSKITIDPRINKKAISRLEELGHSVKFLGSDYSQSRFGQLASPVAVTKQNGIFKGGVDTFHAAYAAGL
;
A
#
# COMPACT_ATOMS: atom_id res chain seq x y z
N HIS A 1 5.81 -21.76 0.23
CA HIS A 1 6.12 -20.58 1.05
C HIS A 1 7.62 -20.50 1.26
N GLY A 2 8.23 -19.42 0.77
CA GLY A 2 9.58 -19.06 1.19
C GLY A 2 9.52 -18.53 2.63
N ASP A 3 10.24 -19.15 3.53
CA ASP A 3 10.46 -18.59 4.85
C ASP A 3 11.57 -17.53 4.75
N PRO A 4 11.25 -16.23 4.80
CA PRO A 4 12.23 -15.17 4.62
C PRO A 4 13.36 -15.23 5.68
N TRP A 5 13.07 -15.79 6.85
CA TRP A 5 14.03 -15.93 7.93
C TRP A 5 15.06 -17.05 7.69
N LYS A 6 14.70 -18.03 6.85
CA LYS A 6 15.59 -19.11 6.44
C LYS A 6 16.72 -18.61 5.54
N TYR A 7 16.47 -17.58 4.73
CA TYR A 7 17.48 -16.97 3.84
C TYR A 7 18.45 -16.05 4.61
N GLU A 8 18.00 -15.46 5.71
CA GLU A 8 18.86 -14.59 6.54
C GLU A 8 19.56 -15.33 7.69
N GLY A 9 19.25 -16.62 7.91
CA GLY A 9 19.84 -17.43 8.97
C GLY A 9 19.52 -16.93 10.39
N ARG A 10 18.40 -16.19 10.57
CA ARG A 10 18.12 -15.48 11.83
C ARG A 10 16.66 -15.65 12.24
N LYS A 11 16.42 -15.65 13.56
CA LYS A 11 15.07 -15.65 14.14
C LYS A 11 14.36 -14.32 13.87
N PRO A 12 13.00 -14.34 13.78
CA PRO A 12 12.20 -13.12 13.72
C PRO A 12 12.59 -12.13 14.81
N TYR A 13 12.56 -10.86 14.48
CA TYR A 13 12.82 -9.77 15.42
C TYR A 13 11.86 -9.90 16.61
N GLU A 14 12.35 -10.14 17.81
CA GLU A 14 11.53 -10.00 19.01
C GLU A 14 11.11 -8.54 19.12
N LYS A 15 9.79 -8.29 19.14
CA LYS A 15 9.22 -6.96 19.31
C LYS A 15 9.88 -6.31 20.52
N LEU A 16 10.59 -5.21 20.32
CA LEU A 16 11.02 -4.37 21.43
C LEU A 16 9.76 -3.98 22.22
N LYS A 17 9.70 -4.43 23.49
CA LYS A 17 8.59 -4.09 24.39
C LYS A 17 8.51 -2.57 24.48
N GLY A 18 7.40 -2.00 24.03
CA GLY A 18 7.10 -0.56 24.12
C GLY A 18 6.86 0.20 22.82
N SER A 19 7.08 -0.37 21.64
CA SER A 19 6.68 0.27 20.39
C SER A 19 5.25 -0.13 20.03
N SER A 20 4.27 0.66 20.46
CA SER A 20 2.96 0.67 19.78
C SER A 20 3.21 1.05 18.33
N PRO A 21 2.66 0.33 17.33
CA PRO A 21 2.67 0.83 15.98
C PRO A 21 1.90 2.16 15.99
N SER A 22 2.60 3.27 15.72
CA SER A 22 1.93 4.51 15.38
C SER A 22 0.98 4.21 14.24
N PRO A 23 -0.29 4.66 14.26
CA PRO A 23 -1.13 4.57 13.09
C PRO A 23 -0.36 5.18 11.91
N ASP A 24 -0.30 4.49 10.78
CA ASP A 24 0.38 4.93 9.55
C ASP A 24 -0.38 6.12 8.92
N ASN A 25 -0.36 7.27 9.56
CA ASN A 25 -1.12 8.46 9.16
C ASN A 25 -0.29 9.49 8.40
N GLY A 26 0.93 9.15 8.01
CA GLY A 26 1.86 10.07 7.37
C GLY A 26 2.04 9.89 5.87
N THR A 27 1.21 9.10 5.20
CA THR A 27 1.32 8.80 3.76
C THR A 27 0.14 9.38 2.99
N THR A 28 0.45 9.98 1.83
CA THR A 28 -0.55 10.39 0.83
C THR A 28 -0.17 9.81 -0.53
N HIS A 29 -1.16 9.63 -1.40
CA HIS A 29 -0.94 9.23 -2.78
C HIS A 29 -1.73 10.14 -3.73
N LEU A 30 -1.10 10.43 -4.88
CA LEU A 30 -1.66 11.25 -5.96
C LEU A 30 -1.48 10.51 -7.29
N SER A 31 -2.56 10.37 -8.04
CA SER A 31 -2.60 9.81 -9.40
C SER A 31 -3.21 10.82 -10.35
N ILE A 32 -2.53 11.14 -11.43
CA ILE A 32 -2.98 12.09 -12.46
C ILE A 32 -2.73 11.51 -13.84
N ILE A 33 -3.65 11.73 -14.77
CA ILE A 33 -3.46 11.56 -16.21
C ILE A 33 -4.10 12.78 -16.87
N ASP A 34 -3.39 13.45 -17.78
CA ASP A 34 -3.93 14.60 -18.53
C ASP A 34 -4.38 14.23 -19.96
N GLY A 35 -4.93 15.22 -20.65
CA GLY A 35 -5.41 15.08 -22.04
C GLY A 35 -4.30 14.72 -23.03
N ASP A 36 -3.09 15.22 -22.81
CA ASP A 36 -1.94 15.03 -23.67
C ASP A 36 -1.23 13.68 -23.45
N GLY A 37 -1.65 12.91 -22.43
CA GLY A 37 -1.09 11.61 -22.11
C GLY A 37 0.09 11.67 -21.14
N ASN A 38 0.32 12.79 -20.47
CA ASN A 38 1.23 12.83 -19.33
C ASN A 38 0.57 12.18 -18.13
N ALA A 39 1.37 11.47 -17.34
CA ALA A 39 0.86 10.79 -16.14
C ALA A 39 1.81 10.90 -14.96
N VAL A 40 1.23 10.95 -13.78
CA VAL A 40 1.97 10.99 -12.52
C VAL A 40 1.32 10.02 -11.53
N ALA A 41 2.15 9.23 -10.86
CA ALA A 41 1.80 8.44 -9.68
C ALA A 41 2.83 8.73 -8.59
N ILE A 42 2.43 9.39 -7.50
CA ILE A 42 3.32 9.76 -6.40
C ILE A 42 2.76 9.27 -5.08
N THR A 43 3.54 8.45 -4.38
CA THR A 43 3.30 8.15 -2.97
C THR A 43 4.30 8.94 -2.13
N ASN A 44 3.82 9.90 -1.34
CA ASN A 44 4.64 10.73 -0.47
C ASN A 44 4.34 10.40 1.00
N THR A 45 5.39 10.32 1.83
CA THR A 45 5.22 9.96 3.22
C THR A 45 6.25 10.60 4.13
N ILE A 46 5.80 11.02 5.29
CA ILE A 46 6.67 11.34 6.43
C ILE A 46 6.85 10.12 7.35
N MET A 47 6.22 8.99 7.01
CA MET A 47 6.17 7.71 7.70
C MET A 47 5.32 7.74 8.97
N SER A 48 5.87 8.12 10.13
CA SER A 48 5.07 8.29 11.36
C SER A 48 4.28 9.60 11.34
N GLY A 49 3.23 9.74 12.13
CA GLY A 49 2.29 10.86 12.11
C GLY A 49 2.90 12.27 12.19
N PHE A 50 4.09 12.41 12.80
CA PHE A 50 4.89 13.64 12.81
C PHE A 50 6.31 13.43 12.25
N GLY A 51 6.49 12.38 11.42
CA GLY A 51 7.79 12.02 10.87
C GLY A 51 8.86 11.88 11.95
N SER A 52 10.00 12.56 11.77
CA SER A 52 11.08 12.61 12.77
C SER A 52 10.82 13.62 13.90
N GLY A 53 9.75 14.40 13.86
CA GLY A 53 9.51 15.51 14.77
C GLY A 53 10.44 16.72 14.56
N ILE A 54 11.23 16.73 13.49
CA ILE A 54 12.20 17.78 13.19
C ILE A 54 11.67 18.67 12.07
N ILE A 55 11.72 19.98 12.30
CA ILE A 55 11.50 21.00 11.27
C ILE A 55 12.79 21.80 11.14
N PRO A 56 13.54 21.67 10.04
CA PRO A 56 14.74 22.47 9.83
C PRO A 56 14.42 23.96 9.78
N LYS A 57 15.31 24.77 10.34
CA LYS A 57 15.13 26.24 10.37
C LYS A 57 14.88 26.77 8.95
N ARG A 58 13.93 27.68 8.79
CA ARG A 58 13.55 28.38 7.56
C ARG A 58 12.85 27.54 6.48
N THR A 59 12.54 26.26 6.71
CA THR A 59 11.87 25.43 5.69
C THR A 59 10.36 25.31 5.93
N GLY A 60 9.92 25.28 7.20
CA GLY A 60 8.55 24.94 7.56
C GLY A 60 8.15 23.50 7.23
N ILE A 61 9.09 22.64 6.77
CA ILE A 61 8.84 21.28 6.32
C ILE A 61 9.12 20.31 7.46
N VAL A 62 8.13 19.47 7.79
CA VAL A 62 8.32 18.36 8.72
C VAL A 62 9.12 17.26 8.02
N MET A 63 10.26 16.87 8.58
CA MET A 63 11.10 15.82 8.02
C MET A 63 10.52 14.43 8.31
N ASN A 64 10.61 13.55 7.31
CA ASN A 64 10.23 12.16 7.50
C ASN A 64 11.18 11.42 8.46
N ASN A 65 10.75 10.25 8.94
CA ASN A 65 11.58 9.31 9.68
C ASN A 65 11.81 8.00 8.89
N GLY A 66 11.95 8.09 7.58
CA GLY A 66 12.15 6.96 6.66
C GLY A 66 13.39 6.08 6.96
N MET A 67 14.33 6.55 7.78
CA MET A 67 15.43 5.74 8.29
C MET A 67 14.94 4.50 9.06
N MET A 68 13.70 4.48 9.55
CA MET A 68 13.07 3.30 10.18
C MET A 68 12.83 2.13 9.22
N TRP A 69 12.93 2.35 7.91
CA TRP A 69 12.89 1.26 6.93
C TRP A 69 14.19 0.46 6.85
N TYR A 70 15.30 0.99 7.37
CA TYR A 70 16.54 0.25 7.49
C TYR A 70 16.51 -0.70 8.71
N ASP A 71 17.36 -1.72 8.65
CA ASP A 71 17.72 -2.52 9.83
C ASP A 71 18.81 -1.77 10.62
N PRO A 72 18.56 -1.42 11.90
CA PRO A 72 19.55 -0.73 12.71
C PRO A 72 20.75 -1.61 13.11
N ILE A 73 20.65 -2.94 12.91
CA ILE A 73 21.71 -3.87 13.27
C ILE A 73 22.74 -3.95 12.14
N PRO A 74 24.03 -3.66 12.39
CA PRO A 74 25.07 -3.73 11.36
C PRO A 74 25.23 -5.12 10.74
N GLY A 75 25.68 -5.16 9.48
CA GLY A 75 26.03 -6.41 8.77
C GLY A 75 24.85 -7.22 8.23
N ARG A 76 23.64 -6.68 8.25
CA ARG A 76 22.46 -7.28 7.60
C ARG A 76 22.24 -6.70 6.20
N VAL A 77 21.46 -7.42 5.39
CA VAL A 77 21.16 -6.99 4.00
C VAL A 77 20.61 -5.58 3.94
N ASN A 78 19.71 -5.21 4.85
CA ASN A 78 19.05 -3.90 4.89
C ASN A 78 19.64 -2.96 5.97
N SER A 79 20.87 -3.22 6.47
CA SER A 79 21.52 -2.34 7.45
C SER A 79 21.83 -0.97 6.87
N ILE A 80 21.81 0.05 7.73
CA ILE A 80 22.20 1.42 7.39
C ILE A 80 23.63 1.43 6.87
N SER A 81 23.86 2.01 5.69
CA SER A 81 25.18 2.18 5.08
C SER A 81 25.15 3.35 4.08
N PRO A 82 26.27 4.07 3.90
CA PRO A 82 26.34 5.11 2.89
C PRO A 82 26.00 4.63 1.48
N GLY A 83 25.26 5.43 0.72
CA GLY A 83 24.86 5.12 -0.66
C GLY A 83 23.82 4.03 -0.81
N LYS A 84 23.20 3.56 0.26
CA LYS A 84 22.23 2.47 0.26
C LYS A 84 20.80 2.97 0.34
N TYR A 85 19.91 2.32 -0.39
CA TYR A 85 18.46 2.54 -0.30
C TYR A 85 17.83 1.54 0.67
N PRO A 86 16.88 1.95 1.51
CA PRO A 86 16.16 1.02 2.38
C PRO A 86 15.16 0.17 1.57
N LEU A 87 14.72 -0.94 2.15
CA LEU A 87 13.50 -1.59 1.69
C LEU A 87 12.35 -0.61 1.78
N ASN A 88 11.57 -0.53 0.71
CA ASN A 88 10.47 0.41 0.57
C ASN A 88 9.20 -0.32 0.13
N ASN A 89 8.09 0.04 0.73
CA ASN A 89 6.77 -0.55 0.45
C ASN A 89 5.87 0.37 -0.39
N MET A 90 6.32 1.55 -0.75
CA MET A 90 5.56 2.45 -1.62
C MET A 90 5.62 1.93 -3.06
N THR A 91 4.45 1.79 -3.68
CA THR A 91 4.29 1.15 -4.98
C THR A 91 3.39 2.03 -5.86
N PRO A 92 3.80 3.27 -6.19
CA PRO A 92 3.11 4.03 -7.23
C PRO A 92 3.29 3.30 -8.56
N ALA A 93 2.22 3.19 -9.36
CA ALA A 93 2.23 2.44 -10.60
C ALA A 93 1.64 3.23 -11.76
N LEU A 94 2.29 3.12 -12.91
CA LEU A 94 1.78 3.56 -14.20
C LEU A 94 1.66 2.35 -15.11
N VAL A 95 0.50 2.21 -15.80
CA VAL A 95 0.24 1.13 -16.74
C VAL A 95 0.15 1.72 -18.14
N PHE A 96 0.87 1.14 -19.06
CA PHE A 96 0.87 1.53 -20.47
C PHE A 96 0.38 0.38 -21.33
N ASN A 97 -0.39 0.70 -22.35
CA ASN A 97 -0.69 -0.18 -23.46
C ASN A 97 0.01 0.32 -24.74
N LYS A 98 -0.31 -0.29 -25.89
CA LYS A 98 0.27 0.10 -27.20
C LYS A 98 -0.06 1.55 -27.61
N ASP A 99 -1.11 2.14 -27.07
CA ASP A 99 -1.62 3.48 -27.42
C ASP A 99 -1.16 4.55 -26.41
N GLY A 100 -0.40 4.17 -25.39
CA GLY A 100 0.17 5.09 -24.37
C GLY A 100 -0.26 4.76 -22.96
N ILE A 101 -0.38 5.80 -22.12
CA ILE A 101 -0.78 5.66 -20.72
C ILE A 101 -2.25 5.21 -20.60
N GLU A 102 -2.49 4.20 -19.82
CA GLU A 102 -3.82 3.66 -19.54
C GLU A 102 -4.25 3.88 -18.10
N MET A 103 -3.33 3.74 -17.14
CA MET A 103 -3.66 3.85 -15.72
C MET A 103 -2.56 4.53 -14.92
N SER A 104 -2.97 5.31 -13.91
CA SER A 104 -2.12 5.80 -12.82
C SER A 104 -2.79 5.43 -11.50
N LEU A 105 -2.06 4.73 -10.61
CA LEU A 105 -2.63 4.22 -9.37
C LEU A 105 -1.59 4.05 -8.27
N GLY A 106 -2.09 3.95 -7.05
CA GLY A 106 -1.31 3.64 -5.87
C GLY A 106 -2.16 3.64 -4.61
N ALA A 107 -1.52 3.63 -3.46
CA ALA A 107 -2.23 3.55 -2.19
C ALA A 107 -1.44 4.18 -1.04
N THR A 108 -2.15 4.42 0.06
CA THR A 108 -1.60 4.68 1.39
C THR A 108 -1.85 3.49 2.30
N GLY A 109 -1.06 3.29 3.37
CA GLY A 109 -1.31 2.20 4.33
C GLY A 109 -0.10 1.35 4.70
N GLY A 110 1.10 1.91 4.63
CA GLY A 110 2.32 1.25 5.09
C GLY A 110 2.64 -0.02 4.31
N ARG A 111 2.98 -1.10 4.99
CA ARG A 111 3.38 -2.39 4.36
C ARG A 111 2.27 -3.04 3.51
N ARG A 112 1.02 -2.63 3.68
CA ARG A 112 -0.15 -3.16 2.96
C ARG A 112 -0.27 -2.60 1.55
N ILE A 113 0.44 -1.52 1.25
CA ILE A 113 0.37 -0.82 -0.05
C ILE A 113 0.62 -1.78 -1.21
N THR A 114 1.70 -2.57 -1.15
CA THR A 114 2.07 -3.48 -2.24
C THR A 114 0.97 -4.50 -2.54
N ASN A 115 0.43 -5.16 -1.51
CA ASN A 115 -0.68 -6.12 -1.68
C ASN A 115 -1.93 -5.44 -2.25
N CYS A 116 -2.23 -4.24 -1.77
CA CYS A 116 -3.39 -3.47 -2.22
C CYS A 116 -3.25 -3.08 -3.70
N VAL A 117 -2.11 -2.53 -4.10
CA VAL A 117 -1.85 -2.12 -5.50
C VAL A 117 -1.85 -3.34 -6.43
N THR A 118 -1.26 -4.46 -6.02
CA THR A 118 -1.29 -5.70 -6.80
C THR A 118 -2.72 -6.20 -7.01
N SER A 119 -3.54 -6.25 -5.95
CA SER A 119 -4.95 -6.65 -6.07
C SER A 119 -5.75 -5.70 -6.96
N LEU A 120 -5.46 -4.40 -6.87
CA LEU A 120 -6.11 -3.37 -7.70
C LEU A 120 -5.77 -3.57 -9.18
N LEU A 121 -4.51 -3.83 -9.52
CA LEU A 121 -4.08 -4.12 -10.88
C LEU A 121 -4.78 -5.36 -11.45
N VAL A 122 -4.86 -6.45 -10.69
CA VAL A 122 -5.60 -7.66 -11.10
C VAL A 122 -7.07 -7.34 -11.36
N ASN A 123 -7.72 -6.59 -10.48
CA ASN A 123 -9.12 -6.22 -10.66
C ASN A 123 -9.35 -5.35 -11.91
N LEU A 124 -8.47 -4.39 -12.16
CA LEU A 124 -8.56 -3.50 -13.32
C LEU A 124 -8.25 -4.21 -14.64
N ILE A 125 -7.18 -5.04 -14.68
CA ILE A 125 -6.65 -5.63 -15.90
C ILE A 125 -7.35 -6.97 -16.21
N ASP A 126 -7.35 -7.92 -15.26
CA ASP A 126 -7.81 -9.28 -15.50
C ASP A 126 -9.34 -9.39 -15.38
N PHE A 127 -9.96 -8.62 -14.50
CA PHE A 127 -11.42 -8.59 -14.31
C PHE A 127 -12.11 -7.41 -14.99
N ASN A 128 -11.37 -6.51 -15.64
CA ASN A 128 -11.89 -5.35 -16.37
C ASN A 128 -12.87 -4.50 -15.56
N MET A 129 -12.62 -4.36 -14.26
CA MET A 129 -13.43 -3.53 -13.38
C MET A 129 -13.14 -2.03 -13.62
N SER A 130 -14.13 -1.17 -13.42
CA SER A 130 -13.89 0.26 -13.32
C SER A 130 -13.03 0.59 -12.08
N PRO A 131 -12.36 1.77 -12.04
CA PRO A 131 -11.53 2.13 -10.87
C PRO A 131 -12.26 2.05 -9.53
N GLN A 132 -13.50 2.53 -9.47
CA GLN A 132 -14.25 2.50 -8.22
C GLN A 132 -14.67 1.07 -7.84
N GLU A 133 -15.14 0.25 -8.79
CA GLU A 133 -15.46 -1.16 -8.54
C GLU A 133 -14.25 -1.94 -8.03
N ALA A 134 -13.08 -1.73 -8.67
CA ALA A 134 -11.84 -2.38 -8.25
C ALA A 134 -11.40 -1.98 -6.83
N ILE A 135 -11.62 -0.71 -6.45
CA ILE A 135 -11.32 -0.18 -5.11
C ILE A 135 -12.33 -0.70 -4.08
N ASP A 136 -13.61 -0.80 -4.43
CA ASP A 136 -14.65 -1.29 -3.53
C ASP A 136 -14.68 -2.81 -3.39
N ALA A 137 -14.03 -3.52 -4.30
CA ALA A 137 -13.90 -4.97 -4.25
C ALA A 137 -13.27 -5.44 -2.91
N PRO A 138 -13.69 -6.60 -2.40
CA PRO A 138 -13.09 -7.16 -1.20
C PRO A 138 -11.61 -7.49 -1.43
N ARG A 139 -10.77 -7.17 -0.44
CA ARG A 139 -9.31 -7.35 -0.51
C ARG A 139 -8.78 -8.23 0.61
N ILE A 140 -7.56 -8.70 0.41
CA ILE A 140 -6.75 -9.38 1.43
C ILE A 140 -5.47 -8.59 1.66
N ASP A 141 -4.87 -8.77 2.83
CA ASP A 141 -3.51 -8.29 3.12
C ASP A 141 -2.64 -9.42 3.67
N CYS A 142 -1.50 -9.63 3.03
CA CYS A 142 -0.52 -10.66 3.36
C CYS A 142 0.77 -10.06 3.96
N SER A 143 0.75 -8.82 4.43
CA SER A 143 1.94 -8.13 4.97
C SER A 143 2.33 -8.57 6.38
N SER A 144 1.57 -9.48 6.98
CA SER A 144 1.82 -10.05 8.31
C SER A 144 1.84 -11.58 8.28
N SER A 145 2.10 -12.21 9.42
CA SER A 145 2.09 -13.68 9.57
C SER A 145 0.71 -14.32 9.35
N LYS A 146 -0.35 -13.55 9.43
CA LYS A 146 -1.72 -13.97 9.13
C LYS A 146 -2.26 -13.16 7.97
N ILE A 147 -3.00 -13.79 7.08
CA ILE A 147 -3.72 -13.11 6.02
C ILE A 147 -4.92 -12.38 6.63
N THR A 148 -4.95 -11.06 6.53
CA THR A 148 -6.13 -10.28 6.88
C THR A 148 -7.11 -10.32 5.73
N ILE A 149 -8.36 -10.70 6.00
CA ILE A 149 -9.38 -10.94 4.98
C ILE A 149 -10.57 -10.01 5.18
N ASP A 150 -11.00 -9.36 4.09
CA ASP A 150 -12.29 -8.68 4.02
C ASP A 150 -13.41 -9.73 4.12
N PRO A 151 -14.37 -9.59 5.06
CA PRO A 151 -15.41 -10.59 5.31
C PRO A 151 -16.35 -10.83 4.12
N ARG A 152 -16.35 -9.95 3.11
CA ARG A 152 -17.12 -10.10 1.88
C ARG A 152 -16.52 -11.12 0.90
N ILE A 153 -15.29 -11.58 1.14
CA ILE A 153 -14.65 -12.62 0.32
C ILE A 153 -15.41 -13.93 0.42
N ASN A 154 -15.55 -14.61 -0.71
CA ASN A 154 -16.25 -15.88 -0.81
C ASN A 154 -15.68 -16.93 0.16
N LYS A 155 -16.55 -17.57 0.94
CA LYS A 155 -16.17 -18.58 1.93
C LYS A 155 -15.38 -19.74 1.34
N LYS A 156 -15.67 -20.17 0.10
CA LYS A 156 -14.90 -21.23 -0.58
C LYS A 156 -13.46 -20.82 -0.83
N ALA A 157 -13.22 -19.55 -1.20
CA ALA A 157 -11.86 -19.03 -1.36
C ALA A 157 -11.11 -18.99 -0.04
N ILE A 158 -11.79 -18.62 1.05
CA ILE A 158 -11.22 -18.60 2.40
C ILE A 158 -10.83 -20.01 2.84
N SER A 159 -11.74 -20.99 2.71
CA SER A 159 -11.45 -22.41 3.03
C SER A 159 -10.26 -22.93 2.20
N ARG A 160 -10.17 -22.52 0.94
CA ARG A 160 -9.05 -22.95 0.09
C ARG A 160 -7.70 -22.35 0.56
N LEU A 161 -7.69 -21.12 1.07
CA LEU A 161 -6.48 -20.53 1.67
C LEU A 161 -6.06 -21.30 2.93
N GLU A 162 -7.01 -21.70 3.77
CA GLU A 162 -6.75 -22.49 4.98
C GLU A 162 -6.23 -23.88 4.65
N GLU A 163 -6.81 -24.58 3.66
CA GLU A 163 -6.33 -25.86 3.14
C GLU A 163 -4.89 -25.78 2.62
N LEU A 164 -4.50 -24.63 2.04
CA LEU A 164 -3.13 -24.36 1.60
C LEU A 164 -2.18 -24.03 2.74
N GLY A 165 -2.64 -24.06 3.99
CA GLY A 165 -1.83 -23.83 5.18
C GLY A 165 -1.71 -22.36 5.61
N HIS A 166 -2.53 -21.47 5.06
CA HIS A 166 -2.54 -20.08 5.48
C HIS A 166 -3.36 -19.87 6.75
N SER A 167 -2.81 -19.12 7.70
CA SER A 167 -3.57 -18.63 8.84
C SER A 167 -4.32 -17.36 8.45
N VAL A 168 -5.63 -17.33 8.64
CA VAL A 168 -6.47 -16.18 8.28
C VAL A 168 -6.90 -15.39 9.52
N LYS A 169 -7.16 -14.10 9.33
CA LYS A 169 -7.74 -13.18 10.29
C LYS A 169 -8.77 -12.32 9.57
N PHE A 170 -10.00 -12.29 10.07
CA PHE A 170 -11.02 -11.40 9.53
C PHE A 170 -10.83 -9.97 10.03
N LEU A 171 -11.24 -9.00 9.21
CA LEU A 171 -11.45 -7.64 9.68
C LEU A 171 -12.44 -7.64 10.83
N GLY A 172 -12.23 -6.74 11.80
CA GLY A 172 -13.13 -6.62 12.97
C GLY A 172 -14.56 -6.20 12.59
N SER A 173 -15.46 -6.30 13.55
CA SER A 173 -16.89 -5.98 13.37
C SER A 173 -17.15 -4.50 13.05
N ASP A 174 -16.28 -3.58 13.46
CA ASP A 174 -16.28 -2.20 13.01
C ASP A 174 -15.54 -2.10 11.67
N TYR A 175 -16.28 -2.40 10.62
CA TYR A 175 -15.78 -2.54 9.27
C TYR A 175 -15.12 -1.26 8.73
N SER A 176 -15.67 -0.08 9.05
CA SER A 176 -15.17 1.19 8.53
C SER A 176 -13.79 1.53 9.09
N GLN A 177 -13.62 1.49 10.42
CA GLN A 177 -12.34 1.77 11.06
C GLN A 177 -11.31 0.65 10.82
N SER A 178 -11.78 -0.60 10.77
CA SER A 178 -10.92 -1.77 10.53
C SER A 178 -10.34 -1.78 9.12
N ARG A 179 -11.11 -1.37 8.10
CA ARG A 179 -10.66 -1.36 6.71
C ARG A 179 -9.54 -0.36 6.49
N PHE A 180 -9.70 0.86 6.97
CA PHE A 180 -8.68 1.91 6.88
C PHE A 180 -7.32 1.48 7.43
N GLY A 181 -7.31 0.92 8.64
CA GLY A 181 -6.06 0.51 9.31
C GLY A 181 -5.48 -0.81 8.85
N GLN A 182 -6.19 -1.64 8.06
CA GLN A 182 -5.80 -3.03 7.83
C GLN A 182 -5.71 -3.47 6.36
N LEU A 183 -6.21 -2.71 5.38
CA LEU A 183 -6.22 -3.09 3.96
C LEU A 183 -5.61 -2.06 3.02
N ALA A 184 -5.03 -1.00 3.52
CA ALA A 184 -4.57 0.17 2.76
C ALA A 184 -5.73 0.93 2.08
N SER A 185 -5.46 2.14 1.57
CA SER A 185 -6.43 3.00 0.90
C SER A 185 -5.91 3.36 -0.49
N PRO A 186 -6.42 2.71 -1.55
CA PRO A 186 -6.02 2.95 -2.91
C PRO A 186 -6.73 4.13 -3.54
N VAL A 187 -6.09 4.68 -4.55
CA VAL A 187 -6.69 5.57 -5.56
C VAL A 187 -6.22 5.15 -6.94
N ALA A 188 -7.05 5.38 -7.96
CA ALA A 188 -6.72 5.08 -9.34
C ALA A 188 -7.39 6.05 -10.30
N VAL A 189 -6.70 6.35 -11.39
CA VAL A 189 -7.23 7.01 -12.57
C VAL A 189 -6.96 6.11 -13.77
N THR A 190 -7.96 5.94 -14.64
CA THR A 190 -7.82 5.22 -15.92
C THR A 190 -8.21 6.11 -17.08
N LYS A 191 -7.58 5.88 -18.24
CA LYS A 191 -7.90 6.51 -19.53
C LYS A 191 -8.12 5.40 -20.55
N GLN A 192 -9.35 5.24 -21.01
CA GLN A 192 -9.71 4.25 -22.03
C GLN A 192 -10.59 4.90 -23.10
N ASN A 193 -10.20 4.80 -24.36
CA ASN A 193 -10.92 5.40 -25.49
C ASN A 193 -11.23 6.90 -25.30
N GLY A 194 -10.28 7.66 -24.73
CA GLY A 194 -10.44 9.08 -24.45
C GLY A 194 -11.31 9.42 -23.23
N ILE A 195 -11.85 8.41 -22.55
CA ILE A 195 -12.68 8.60 -21.35
C ILE A 195 -11.81 8.41 -20.11
N PHE A 196 -11.84 9.39 -19.22
CA PHE A 196 -11.18 9.33 -17.92
C PHE A 196 -12.16 8.86 -16.85
N LYS A 197 -11.70 7.96 -15.99
CA LYS A 197 -12.45 7.51 -14.81
C LYS A 197 -11.53 7.55 -13.58
N GLY A 198 -12.04 8.07 -12.48
CA GLY A 198 -11.35 8.08 -11.20
C GLY A 198 -12.04 7.16 -10.18
N GLY A 199 -11.27 6.64 -9.25
CA GLY A 199 -11.77 5.90 -8.09
C GLY A 199 -10.95 6.19 -6.85
N VAL A 200 -11.60 6.24 -5.69
CA VAL A 200 -10.99 6.53 -4.40
C VAL A 200 -11.56 5.62 -3.31
N ASP A 201 -10.75 5.31 -2.31
CA ASP A 201 -11.24 4.59 -1.14
C ASP A 201 -12.14 5.50 -0.29
N THR A 202 -13.38 5.11 -0.10
CA THR A 202 -14.42 5.90 0.59
C THR A 202 -14.26 5.90 2.13
N PHE A 203 -13.37 5.08 2.66
CA PHE A 203 -13.06 5.04 4.10
C PHE A 203 -11.89 5.94 4.50
N HIS A 204 -11.30 6.62 3.54
CA HIS A 204 -10.24 7.62 3.74
C HIS A 204 -10.67 8.96 3.16
N ALA A 205 -10.14 10.06 3.69
CA ALA A 205 -10.32 11.38 3.08
C ALA A 205 -9.59 11.42 1.74
N ALA A 206 -10.28 11.04 0.68
CA ALA A 206 -9.78 11.01 -0.70
C ALA A 206 -10.80 11.65 -1.64
N TYR A 207 -10.31 12.16 -2.77
CA TYR A 207 -11.14 12.88 -3.74
C TYR A 207 -10.71 12.54 -5.17
N ALA A 208 -11.66 12.35 -6.08
CA ALA A 208 -11.44 12.24 -7.52
C ALA A 208 -12.11 13.42 -8.21
N ALA A 209 -11.37 14.11 -9.09
CA ALA A 209 -11.86 15.23 -9.87
C ALA A 209 -11.44 15.08 -11.32
N GLY A 210 -12.29 15.56 -12.24
CA GLY A 210 -12.00 15.78 -13.64
C GLY A 210 -12.27 17.25 -14.00
N LEU A 211 -11.47 17.77 -14.92
CA LEU A 211 -11.60 19.12 -15.52
C LEU A 211 -12.06 18.98 -16.96
#